data_3ef76a8ae034ac19dbc8df00d4727469
#
_entry.id   3ef76a8ae034ac19dbc8df00d4727469
#
_cell.length_a   1.000
_cell.length_b   1.000
_cell.length_c   1.000
_cell.angle_alpha   90.00
_cell.angle_beta   90.00
_cell.angle_gamma   90.00
#
_symmetry.space_group_name_H-M   'P 1'
#
loop_
_entity.id
_entity.type
_entity.pdbx_description
1 polymer ?
#
loop_
_entity_poly.entity_id
_entity_poly.type
_entity_poly.pdbx_seq_one_letter_code
_entity_poly.pdbx_strand_id
1 'polypeptide(L)'
;RFIEENRDRPFFAYISTNAPHGPYLVDDKYAKPYRDQGVPATMSNFYGMITNIDENLGRLRKTLRELGLEKNTILVFMTDNGSAAGWRVPANAKGKWRGFNAGMRGGKGSEYDGGHRVPFFIHWPDGGLNAGNNINQLSAHVDVLPTLADLCRIKDPAARTRDGTSLVKPLYGNQKVLRDRTLL
;
A
#
# COMPACT_ATOMS: atom_id res chain seq x y z
N ARG A 1 19.62 -8.85 3.79
CA ARG A 1 20.34 -9.86 3.03
C ARG A 1 20.13 -9.70 1.52
N PHE A 2 18.97 -9.99 0.90
CA PHE A 2 18.78 -9.90 -0.55
C PHE A 2 19.18 -8.53 -1.14
N ILE A 3 18.76 -7.42 -0.53
CA ILE A 3 19.10 -6.06 -0.98
C ILE A 3 20.61 -5.81 -0.87
N GLU A 4 21.24 -6.23 0.22
CA GLU A 4 22.70 -6.11 0.45
C GLU A 4 23.51 -6.87 -0.61
N GLU A 5 23.08 -8.08 -0.94
CA GLU A 5 23.75 -8.94 -1.94
C GLU A 5 23.56 -8.41 -3.39
N ASN A 6 22.56 -7.55 -3.61
CA ASN A 6 22.25 -7.01 -4.95
C ASN A 6 22.42 -5.50 -5.06
N ARG A 7 23.03 -4.84 -4.07
CA ARG A 7 23.11 -3.37 -3.98
C ARG A 7 23.85 -2.71 -5.16
N ASP A 8 24.76 -3.43 -5.81
CA ASP A 8 25.62 -2.92 -6.87
C ASP A 8 25.04 -3.16 -8.29
N ARG A 9 23.79 -3.65 -8.38
CA ARG A 9 23.08 -3.91 -9.63
C ARG A 9 21.58 -3.61 -9.50
N PRO A 10 20.87 -3.35 -10.60
CA PRO A 10 19.42 -3.21 -10.56
C PRO A 10 18.76 -4.47 -10.00
N PHE A 11 17.78 -4.29 -9.12
CA PHE A 11 17.00 -5.37 -8.55
C PHE A 11 15.52 -5.03 -8.51
N PHE A 12 14.69 -6.05 -8.47
CA PHE A 12 13.26 -5.95 -8.18
C PHE A 12 12.94 -6.86 -6.99
N ALA A 13 12.27 -6.31 -5.99
CA ALA A 13 11.84 -7.06 -4.81
C ALA A 13 10.33 -6.89 -4.61
N TYR A 14 9.59 -7.99 -4.67
CA TYR A 14 8.17 -8.05 -4.32
C TYR A 14 8.03 -8.67 -2.94
N ILE A 15 7.59 -7.87 -1.96
CA ILE A 15 7.47 -8.28 -0.55
C ILE A 15 5.99 -8.41 -0.21
N SER A 16 5.46 -9.61 -0.41
CA SER A 16 4.08 -9.95 -0.08
C SER A 16 3.98 -10.37 1.39
N THR A 17 3.29 -9.57 2.20
CA THR A 17 3.04 -9.90 3.60
C THR A 17 1.73 -10.67 3.75
N ASN A 18 1.69 -11.68 4.63
CA ASN A 18 0.42 -12.32 5.00
C ASN A 18 -0.42 -11.42 5.92
N ALA A 19 0.21 -10.61 6.74
CA ALA A 19 -0.44 -9.62 7.58
C ALA A 19 -1.01 -8.46 6.72
N PRO A 20 -2.17 -7.90 7.08
CA PRO A 20 -2.98 -8.16 8.28
C PRO A 20 -4.13 -9.16 8.06
N HIS A 21 -3.99 -10.16 7.17
CA HIS A 21 -5.02 -11.18 6.96
C HIS A 21 -5.20 -12.07 8.21
N GLY A 22 -6.41 -12.55 8.44
CA GLY A 22 -6.68 -13.51 9.53
C GLY A 22 -5.99 -14.87 9.35
N PRO A 23 -5.69 -15.61 10.44
CA PRO A 23 -5.98 -15.26 11.83
C PRO A 23 -5.12 -14.10 12.36
N TYR A 24 -5.74 -13.24 13.19
CA TYR A 24 -5.07 -12.03 13.70
C TYR A 24 -4.15 -12.39 14.87
N LEU A 25 -2.90 -12.69 14.55
CA LEU A 25 -1.86 -13.09 15.49
C LEU A 25 -0.70 -12.11 15.40
N VAL A 26 -0.36 -11.52 16.53
CA VAL A 26 0.75 -10.57 16.65
C VAL A 26 1.30 -10.59 18.08
N ASP A 27 2.56 -10.22 18.25
CA ASP A 27 3.16 -10.02 19.57
C ASP A 27 2.35 -9.01 20.38
N ASP A 28 2.18 -9.29 21.66
CA ASP A 28 1.37 -8.50 22.59
C ASP A 28 1.80 -7.02 22.65
N LYS A 29 3.08 -6.74 22.49
CA LYS A 29 3.61 -5.37 22.44
C LYS A 29 2.93 -4.48 21.41
N TYR A 30 2.45 -5.07 20.29
CA TYR A 30 1.74 -4.33 19.24
C TYR A 30 0.24 -4.23 19.51
N ALA A 31 -0.38 -5.25 20.10
CA ALA A 31 -1.81 -5.28 20.35
C ALA A 31 -2.21 -4.52 21.63
N LYS A 32 -1.35 -4.57 22.66
CA LYS A 32 -1.62 -3.98 23.98
C LYS A 32 -1.99 -2.50 23.93
N PRO A 33 -1.29 -1.62 23.19
CA PRO A 33 -1.65 -0.20 23.15
C PRO A 33 -3.08 0.08 22.68
N TYR A 34 -3.60 -0.77 21.81
CA TYR A 34 -4.98 -0.68 21.33
C TYR A 34 -5.99 -1.20 22.37
N ARG A 35 -5.67 -2.29 23.04
CA ARG A 35 -6.51 -2.83 24.14
C ARG A 35 -6.64 -1.85 25.28
N ASP A 36 -5.56 -1.20 25.65
CA ASP A 36 -5.53 -0.18 26.71
C ASP A 36 -6.44 1.03 26.38
N GLN A 37 -6.69 1.28 25.08
CA GLN A 37 -7.63 2.29 24.59
C GLN A 37 -9.07 1.78 24.44
N GLY A 38 -9.36 0.54 24.86
CA GLY A 38 -10.69 -0.05 24.82
C GLY A 38 -11.09 -0.65 23.47
N VAL A 39 -10.12 -0.88 22.56
CA VAL A 39 -10.37 -1.63 21.32
C VAL A 39 -10.58 -3.11 21.67
N PRO A 40 -11.61 -3.78 21.11
CA PRO A 40 -11.84 -5.21 21.34
C PRO A 40 -10.59 -6.05 20.98
N ALA A 41 -10.31 -7.10 21.77
CA ALA A 41 -9.07 -7.88 21.68
C ALA A 41 -8.71 -8.35 20.25
N THR A 42 -9.68 -8.92 19.52
CA THR A 42 -9.47 -9.36 18.12
C THR A 42 -9.08 -8.20 17.21
N MET A 43 -9.72 -7.03 17.38
CA MET A 43 -9.42 -5.84 16.58
C MET A 43 -8.08 -5.21 17.01
N SER A 44 -7.73 -5.29 18.28
CA SER A 44 -6.41 -4.87 18.78
C SER A 44 -5.29 -5.68 18.11
N ASN A 45 -5.47 -6.98 17.93
CA ASN A 45 -4.54 -7.81 17.20
C ASN A 45 -4.43 -7.39 15.73
N PHE A 46 -5.57 -7.14 15.07
CA PHE A 46 -5.59 -6.66 13.69
C PHE A 46 -4.82 -5.33 13.53
N TYR A 47 -5.09 -4.34 14.39
CA TYR A 47 -4.36 -3.08 14.38
C TYR A 47 -2.89 -3.26 14.76
N GLY A 48 -2.60 -4.16 15.69
CA GLY A 48 -1.22 -4.51 16.05
C GLY A 48 -0.44 -5.11 14.88
N MET A 49 -1.08 -5.93 14.03
CA MET A 49 -0.46 -6.43 12.79
C MET A 49 -0.14 -5.29 11.83
N ILE A 50 -1.01 -4.28 11.70
CA ILE A 50 -0.74 -3.10 10.87
C ILE A 50 0.45 -2.32 11.42
N THR A 51 0.51 -2.10 12.74
CA THR A 51 1.68 -1.45 13.38
C THR A 51 2.96 -2.23 13.14
N ASN A 52 2.90 -3.57 13.17
CA ASN A 52 4.06 -4.41 12.86
C ASN A 52 4.51 -4.27 11.40
N ILE A 53 3.58 -4.18 10.44
CA ILE A 53 3.90 -3.90 9.04
C ILE A 53 4.62 -2.54 8.92
N ASP A 54 4.09 -1.51 9.56
CA ASP A 54 4.67 -0.16 9.53
C ASP A 54 6.10 -0.15 10.11
N GLU A 55 6.33 -0.80 11.24
CA GLU A 55 7.68 -0.95 11.81
C GLU A 55 8.64 -1.64 10.84
N ASN A 56 8.19 -2.71 10.17
CA ASN A 56 9.03 -3.42 9.20
C ASN A 56 9.29 -2.59 7.93
N LEU A 57 8.33 -1.80 7.47
CA LEU A 57 8.55 -0.83 6.40
C LEU A 57 9.57 0.24 6.83
N GLY A 58 9.50 0.71 8.08
CA GLY A 58 10.49 1.59 8.67
C GLY A 58 11.90 0.99 8.66
N ARG A 59 12.04 -0.30 9.02
CA ARG A 59 13.32 -1.04 8.95
C ARG A 59 13.85 -1.15 7.53
N LEU A 60 12.97 -1.49 6.57
CA LEU A 60 13.33 -1.54 5.15
C LEU A 60 13.89 -0.20 4.67
N ARG A 61 13.19 0.90 4.95
CA ARG A 61 13.64 2.25 4.59
C ARG A 61 14.96 2.62 5.25
N LYS A 62 15.16 2.24 6.53
CA LYS A 62 16.42 2.42 7.23
C LYS A 62 17.55 1.69 6.51
N THR A 63 17.35 0.41 6.17
CA THR A 63 18.35 -0.39 5.43
C THR A 63 18.69 0.25 4.07
N LEU A 64 17.70 0.71 3.31
CA LEU A 64 17.96 1.40 2.04
C LEU A 64 18.81 2.67 2.23
N ARG A 65 18.57 3.45 3.29
CA ARG A 65 19.38 4.64 3.61
C ARG A 65 20.82 4.26 3.97
N GLU A 66 20.99 3.28 4.85
CA GLU A 66 22.31 2.82 5.30
C GLU A 66 23.16 2.26 4.16
N LEU A 67 22.52 1.69 3.15
CA LEU A 67 23.18 1.20 1.92
C LEU A 67 23.31 2.28 0.83
N GLY A 68 22.87 3.52 1.07
CA GLY A 68 22.89 4.59 0.07
C GLY A 68 21.93 4.41 -1.09
N LEU A 69 20.94 3.53 -0.98
CA LEU A 69 20.01 3.15 -2.06
C LEU A 69 18.70 3.91 -2.04
N GLU A 70 18.30 4.54 -0.91
CA GLU A 70 16.97 5.12 -0.72
C GLU A 70 16.58 6.09 -1.84
N LYS A 71 17.53 6.92 -2.27
CA LYS A 71 17.26 7.96 -3.26
C LYS A 71 16.98 7.38 -4.65
N ASN A 72 17.70 6.33 -5.03
CA ASN A 72 17.57 5.66 -6.34
C ASN A 72 16.75 4.37 -6.27
N THR A 73 15.81 4.26 -5.33
CA THR A 73 14.89 3.14 -5.22
C THR A 73 13.46 3.62 -5.36
N ILE A 74 12.70 3.01 -6.28
CA ILE A 74 11.25 3.18 -6.36
C ILE A 74 10.65 2.28 -5.28
N LEU A 75 10.15 2.88 -4.20
CA LEU A 75 9.43 2.17 -3.14
C LEU A 75 7.93 2.34 -3.35
N VAL A 76 7.23 1.23 -3.54
CA VAL A 76 5.77 1.20 -3.67
C VAL A 76 5.18 0.51 -2.45
N PHE A 77 4.19 1.14 -1.84
CA PHE A 77 3.36 0.51 -0.80
C PHE A 77 1.91 0.52 -1.25
N MET A 78 1.27 -0.63 -1.21
CA MET A 78 -0.14 -0.79 -1.58
C MET A 78 -0.74 -2.01 -0.90
N THR A 79 -2.07 -2.11 -0.89
CA THR A 79 -2.79 -3.31 -0.48
C THR A 79 -3.57 -3.89 -1.65
N ASP A 80 -3.97 -5.15 -1.55
CA ASP A 80 -4.70 -5.90 -2.59
C ASP A 80 -6.18 -5.55 -2.63
N ASN A 81 -6.78 -5.26 -1.48
CA ASN A 81 -8.20 -4.92 -1.32
C ASN A 81 -8.44 -4.08 -0.07
N GLY A 82 -9.65 -3.61 0.07
CA GLY A 82 -10.10 -2.87 1.23
C GLY A 82 -10.13 -3.69 2.52
N SER A 83 -10.38 -3.03 3.65
CA SER A 83 -10.25 -3.63 4.97
C SER A 83 -11.26 -4.76 5.20
N ALA A 84 -10.75 -5.93 5.62
CA ALA A 84 -11.58 -7.06 6.07
C ALA A 84 -12.05 -6.90 7.53
N ALA A 85 -11.34 -6.14 8.35
CA ALA A 85 -11.61 -5.98 9.77
C ALA A 85 -11.33 -4.55 10.24
N GLY A 86 -11.67 -4.27 11.51
CA GLY A 86 -11.35 -2.99 12.14
C GLY A 86 -12.28 -1.82 11.74
N TRP A 87 -13.18 -1.99 10.81
CA TRP A 87 -14.09 -0.95 10.33
C TRP A 87 -15.55 -1.12 10.79
N ARG A 88 -15.93 -2.29 11.26
CA ARG A 88 -17.25 -2.56 11.85
C ARG A 88 -17.12 -2.81 13.34
N VAL A 89 -18.08 -2.30 14.09
CA VAL A 89 -18.24 -2.63 15.50
C VAL A 89 -18.87 -4.03 15.56
N PRO A 90 -18.22 -5.03 16.20
CA PRO A 90 -18.87 -6.31 16.45
C PRO A 90 -20.15 -6.12 17.27
N ALA A 91 -21.18 -6.90 16.97
CA ALA A 91 -22.48 -6.78 17.65
C ALA A 91 -22.40 -6.94 19.18
N ASN A 92 -21.41 -7.69 19.65
CA ASN A 92 -21.13 -7.92 21.08
C ASN A 92 -20.06 -7.00 21.67
N ALA A 93 -19.56 -6.01 20.91
CA ALA A 93 -18.54 -5.09 21.41
C ALA A 93 -19.11 -4.20 22.51
N LYS A 94 -18.43 -4.23 23.66
CA LYS A 94 -18.68 -3.30 24.76
C LYS A 94 -17.74 -2.12 24.66
N GLY A 95 -18.21 -0.93 25.04
CA GLY A 95 -17.36 0.27 25.07
C GLY A 95 -17.64 1.27 23.94
N LYS A 96 -16.74 2.26 23.80
CA LYS A 96 -16.93 3.41 22.90
C LYS A 96 -16.27 3.23 21.51
N TRP A 97 -15.53 2.15 21.29
CA TRP A 97 -14.87 1.91 20.02
C TRP A 97 -15.90 1.74 18.88
N ARG A 98 -15.65 2.40 17.76
CA ARG A 98 -16.61 2.47 16.63
C ARG A 98 -16.06 1.91 15.33
N GLY A 99 -14.83 1.40 15.33
CA GLY A 99 -14.12 1.04 14.11
C GLY A 99 -13.63 2.28 13.34
N PHE A 100 -12.85 2.02 12.29
CA PHE A 100 -12.32 3.06 11.42
C PHE A 100 -12.24 2.55 9.98
N ASN A 101 -12.75 3.33 9.03
CA ASN A 101 -12.65 3.05 7.61
C ASN A 101 -12.52 4.34 6.78
N ALA A 102 -11.87 5.36 7.33
CA ALA A 102 -11.70 6.67 6.69
C ALA A 102 -13.00 7.27 6.10
N GLY A 103 -14.16 6.98 6.72
CA GLY A 103 -15.48 7.42 6.25
C GLY A 103 -16.01 6.66 5.03
N MET A 104 -15.30 5.68 4.50
CA MET A 104 -15.73 4.91 3.33
C MET A 104 -16.84 3.93 3.67
N ARG A 105 -17.75 3.71 2.71
CA ARG A 105 -18.79 2.69 2.80
C ARG A 105 -18.21 1.31 2.46
N GLY A 106 -18.67 0.27 3.12
CA GLY A 106 -18.30 -1.11 2.83
C GLY A 106 -16.90 -1.50 3.36
N GLY A 107 -16.43 -2.64 2.94
CA GLY A 107 -15.14 -3.24 3.26
C GLY A 107 -14.84 -4.35 2.27
N LYS A 108 -13.80 -5.16 2.51
CA LYS A 108 -13.40 -6.27 1.62
C LYS A 108 -14.61 -7.05 1.09
N GLY A 109 -14.65 -7.25 -0.22
CA GLY A 109 -15.71 -7.97 -0.93
C GLY A 109 -16.95 -7.14 -1.25
N SER A 110 -16.95 -5.82 -0.97
CA SER A 110 -18.05 -4.93 -1.38
C SER A 110 -17.67 -4.09 -2.60
N GLU A 111 -18.69 -3.68 -3.36
CA GLU A 111 -18.59 -2.79 -4.51
C GLU A 111 -18.37 -1.31 -4.13
N TYR A 112 -18.40 -0.98 -2.84
CA TYR A 112 -18.20 0.39 -2.35
C TYR A 112 -16.73 0.71 -2.07
N ASP A 113 -16.41 1.99 -1.95
CA ASP A 113 -15.04 2.50 -1.74
C ASP A 113 -14.25 1.73 -0.70
N GLY A 114 -14.88 1.36 0.42
CA GLY A 114 -14.21 0.60 1.48
C GLY A 114 -13.77 -0.81 1.07
N GLY A 115 -14.29 -1.33 -0.06
CA GLY A 115 -13.91 -2.65 -0.60
C GLY A 115 -12.72 -2.62 -1.54
N HIS A 116 -12.53 -1.52 -2.27
CA HIS A 116 -11.57 -1.46 -3.36
C HIS A 116 -10.68 -0.20 -3.38
N ARG A 117 -11.04 0.87 -2.68
CA ARG A 117 -10.18 2.04 -2.54
C ARG A 117 -9.09 1.78 -1.49
N VAL A 118 -7.90 1.50 -1.96
CA VAL A 118 -6.77 1.04 -1.16
C VAL A 118 -5.67 2.09 -1.04
N PRO A 119 -4.83 2.04 0.00
CA PRO A 119 -3.58 2.80 0.03
C PRO A 119 -2.73 2.47 -1.19
N PHE A 120 -2.20 3.51 -1.85
CA PHE A 120 -1.25 3.37 -2.95
C PHE A 120 -0.27 4.54 -2.90
N PHE A 121 0.97 4.27 -2.52
CA PHE A 121 2.02 5.26 -2.36
C PHE A 121 3.22 4.88 -3.20
N ILE A 122 3.79 5.86 -3.89
CA ILE A 122 5.06 5.73 -4.64
C ILE A 122 6.04 6.77 -4.11
N HIS A 123 7.23 6.32 -3.75
CA HIS A 123 8.31 7.15 -3.26
C HIS A 123 9.57 6.88 -4.06
N TRP A 124 10.12 7.91 -4.70
CA TRP A 124 11.36 7.85 -5.46
C TRP A 124 12.04 9.23 -5.48
N PRO A 125 12.92 9.54 -4.52
CA PRO A 125 13.51 10.88 -4.37
C PRO A 125 14.26 11.37 -5.61
N ASP A 126 15.13 10.54 -6.21
CA ASP A 126 15.90 10.94 -7.40
C ASP A 126 15.08 10.87 -8.70
N GLY A 127 13.86 10.34 -8.64
CA GLY A 127 13.00 10.20 -9.81
C GLY A 127 12.35 11.50 -10.28
N GLY A 128 12.43 12.57 -9.50
CA GLY A 128 11.80 13.85 -9.85
C GLY A 128 10.27 13.82 -9.85
N LEU A 129 9.67 12.87 -9.13
CA LEU A 129 8.21 12.81 -8.99
C LEU A 129 7.69 14.07 -8.28
N ASN A 130 6.46 14.45 -8.60
CA ASN A 130 5.77 15.57 -7.93
C ASN A 130 5.40 15.20 -6.49
N ALA A 131 6.40 15.23 -5.60
CA ALA A 131 6.31 14.73 -4.25
C ALA A 131 5.34 15.54 -3.37
N GLY A 132 4.74 14.88 -2.38
CA GLY A 132 3.81 15.48 -1.42
C GLY A 132 2.41 15.76 -1.99
N ASN A 133 2.12 15.35 -3.21
CA ASN A 133 0.83 15.56 -3.85
C ASN A 133 -0.04 14.31 -3.85
N ASN A 134 -1.35 14.55 -3.79
CA ASN A 134 -2.36 13.54 -4.05
C ASN A 134 -2.70 13.53 -5.54
N ILE A 135 -2.73 12.35 -6.14
CA ILE A 135 -3.12 12.16 -7.53
C ILE A 135 -4.52 11.58 -7.55
N ASN A 136 -5.51 12.40 -7.92
CA ASN A 136 -6.92 12.03 -7.97
C ASN A 136 -7.30 11.37 -9.31
N GLN A 137 -6.45 10.49 -9.81
CA GLN A 137 -6.68 9.75 -11.03
C GLN A 137 -7.20 8.36 -10.69
N LEU A 138 -8.28 7.93 -11.36
CA LEU A 138 -8.73 6.54 -11.25
C LEU A 138 -7.61 5.59 -11.68
N SER A 139 -7.21 4.73 -10.77
CA SER A 139 -6.11 3.78 -10.97
C SER A 139 -6.43 2.43 -10.34
N ALA A 140 -5.77 1.39 -10.80
CA ALA A 140 -5.93 0.03 -10.27
C ALA A 140 -4.59 -0.72 -10.32
N HIS A 141 -4.58 -1.92 -9.75
CA HIS A 141 -3.39 -2.78 -9.68
C HIS A 141 -2.80 -3.09 -11.08
N VAL A 142 -3.65 -3.18 -12.11
CA VAL A 142 -3.23 -3.39 -13.51
C VAL A 142 -2.31 -2.28 -14.03
N ASP A 143 -2.36 -1.09 -13.42
CA ASP A 143 -1.55 0.06 -13.82
C ASP A 143 -0.12 0.01 -13.28
N VAL A 144 0.13 -0.82 -12.28
CA VAL A 144 1.45 -0.89 -11.62
C VAL A 144 2.53 -1.34 -12.59
N LEU A 145 2.28 -2.42 -13.33
CA LEU A 145 3.27 -2.95 -14.26
C LEU A 145 3.65 -1.96 -15.37
N PRO A 146 2.72 -1.38 -16.14
CA PRO A 146 3.08 -0.40 -17.16
C PRO A 146 3.74 0.85 -16.57
N THR A 147 3.35 1.27 -15.37
CA THR A 147 3.98 2.40 -14.68
C THR A 147 5.43 2.11 -14.32
N LEU A 148 5.71 0.95 -13.73
CA LEU A 148 7.09 0.56 -13.38
C LEU A 148 7.94 0.34 -14.63
N ALA A 149 7.39 -0.26 -15.68
CA ALA A 149 8.10 -0.43 -16.96
C ALA A 149 8.54 0.92 -17.54
N ASP A 150 7.65 1.90 -17.56
CA ASP A 150 7.96 3.24 -18.05
C ASP A 150 8.98 3.97 -17.15
N LEU A 151 8.78 3.96 -15.81
CA LEU A 151 9.71 4.59 -14.87
C LEU A 151 11.12 3.99 -14.99
N CYS A 152 11.22 2.68 -15.18
CA CYS A 152 12.49 1.97 -15.32
C CYS A 152 13.00 1.92 -16.77
N ARG A 153 12.27 2.52 -17.74
CA ARG A 153 12.60 2.49 -19.18
C ARG A 153 12.77 1.08 -19.74
N ILE A 154 11.97 0.15 -19.23
CA ILE A 154 11.95 -1.25 -19.68
C ILE A 154 10.98 -1.36 -20.85
N LYS A 155 11.43 -1.93 -21.97
CA LYS A 155 10.53 -2.22 -23.10
C LYS A 155 9.58 -3.34 -22.71
N ASP A 156 8.28 -3.03 -22.77
CA ASP A 156 7.22 -4.03 -22.56
C ASP A 156 6.65 -4.46 -23.93
N PRO A 157 7.00 -5.65 -24.43
CA PRO A 157 6.52 -6.12 -25.74
C PRO A 157 5.00 -6.35 -25.77
N ALA A 158 4.36 -6.53 -24.61
CA ALA A 158 2.92 -6.73 -24.48
C ALA A 158 2.14 -5.45 -24.13
N ALA A 159 2.79 -4.28 -24.16
CA ALA A 159 2.16 -3.02 -23.72
C ALA A 159 0.83 -2.71 -24.42
N ARG A 160 0.67 -3.10 -25.70
CA ARG A 160 -0.56 -2.85 -26.49
C ARG A 160 -1.74 -3.75 -26.13
N THR A 161 -1.49 -4.85 -25.44
CA THR A 161 -2.51 -5.86 -25.09
C THR A 161 -2.84 -5.86 -23.60
N ARG A 162 -2.29 -4.92 -22.82
CA ARG A 162 -2.55 -4.79 -21.40
C ARG A 162 -3.74 -3.88 -21.11
N ASP A 163 -4.51 -4.22 -20.10
CA ASP A 163 -5.63 -3.42 -19.61
C ASP A 163 -5.16 -2.18 -18.83
N GLY A 164 -3.97 -2.25 -18.23
CA GLY A 164 -3.41 -1.18 -17.41
C GLY A 164 -2.85 -0.02 -18.23
N THR A 165 -2.87 1.15 -17.62
CA THR A 165 -2.33 2.40 -18.18
C THR A 165 -1.23 2.94 -17.27
N SER A 166 -0.12 3.40 -17.87
CA SER A 166 0.98 4.01 -17.11
C SER A 166 0.56 5.30 -16.42
N LEU A 167 0.88 5.40 -15.14
CA LEU A 167 0.63 6.57 -14.28
C LEU A 167 1.78 7.58 -14.30
N VAL A 168 2.78 7.41 -15.16
CA VAL A 168 3.98 8.28 -15.20
C VAL A 168 3.60 9.75 -15.38
N LYS A 169 2.68 10.07 -16.29
CA LYS A 169 2.29 11.45 -16.54
C LYS A 169 1.68 12.15 -15.32
N PRO A 170 0.67 11.57 -14.62
CA PRO A 170 0.19 12.16 -13.38
C PRO A 170 1.23 12.17 -12.26
N LEU A 171 2.14 11.19 -12.18
CA LEU A 171 3.22 11.18 -11.19
C LEU A 171 4.18 12.36 -11.34
N TYR A 172 4.36 12.89 -12.54
CA TYR A 172 5.14 14.11 -12.83
C TYR A 172 4.28 15.40 -12.85
N GLY A 173 3.04 15.36 -12.37
CA GLY A 173 2.18 16.52 -12.21
C GLY A 173 1.29 16.82 -13.41
N ASN A 174 1.33 16.05 -14.49
CA ASN A 174 0.47 16.24 -15.65
C ASN A 174 -0.85 15.46 -15.50
N GLN A 175 -1.80 16.03 -14.76
CA GLN A 175 -3.07 15.35 -14.43
C GLN A 175 -4.09 15.31 -15.58
N LYS A 176 -3.89 16.09 -16.66
CA LYS A 176 -4.87 16.20 -17.76
C LYS A 176 -4.81 15.04 -18.77
N VAL A 177 -4.03 14.02 -18.53
CA VAL A 177 -3.57 13.12 -19.60
C VAL A 177 -4.18 11.74 -19.60
N LEU A 178 -4.73 11.25 -18.49
CA LEU A 178 -5.42 9.96 -18.53
C LEU A 178 -6.87 10.19 -18.97
N ARG A 179 -7.29 9.45 -20.00
CA ARG A 179 -8.68 9.44 -20.45
C ARG A 179 -9.59 8.93 -19.34
N ASP A 180 -10.82 9.41 -19.31
CA ASP A 180 -11.86 8.79 -18.49
C ASP A 180 -11.97 7.32 -18.89
N ARG A 181 -11.94 6.45 -17.88
CA ARG A 181 -12.03 5.01 -18.08
C ARG A 181 -12.85 4.36 -17.00
N THR A 182 -13.45 3.25 -17.32
CA THR A 182 -14.08 2.34 -16.37
C THR A 182 -13.11 1.20 -16.09
N LEU A 183 -12.96 0.85 -14.84
CA LEU A 183 -12.23 -0.34 -14.39
C LEU A 183 -13.27 -1.36 -13.91
N LEU A 184 -13.28 -2.54 -14.49
CA LEU A 184 -14.19 -3.64 -14.17
C LEU A 184 -13.46 -4.70 -13.35
#